data_1e7e04f07c6720224a3bf134062055d8
#
_entry.id   1e7e04f07c6720224a3bf134062055d8
#
_cell.length_a   1.000
_cell.length_b   1.000
_cell.length_c   1.000
_cell.angle_alpha   90.00
_cell.angle_beta   90.00
_cell.angle_gamma   90.00
#
_symmetry.space_group_name_H-M   'P 1'
#
loop_
_entity.id
_entity.type
_entity.pdbx_description
1 polymer ?
#
loop_
_entity_poly.entity_id
_entity_poly.type
_entity_poly.pdbx_seq_one_letter_code
_entity_poly.pdbx_strand_id
1 'polypeptide(L)'
;YNLGMRHLKGYIPEYPVGTAEEVAKMIKDFVPVARTIIGLKGLKIITFGPRPQDFFACNAPIKGLYELGVEIEENSELDLLVAYKEHENDPRIDAVCKEMAEEMGEGKYYPDLSRRMAQFELTLLDWAEQHKVPASMWHSPTNAGLHSQASSDLSHAT
;
A
#
# COMPACT_ATOMS: atom_id res chain seq x y z
N TYR A 1 -15.67 -10.27 -31.24
CA TYR A 1 -14.92 -11.27 -32.02
C TYR A 1 -13.40 -11.05 -31.92
N ASN A 2 -12.89 -9.89 -32.32
CA ASN A 2 -11.44 -9.62 -32.31
C ASN A 2 -10.78 -9.73 -30.93
N LEU A 3 -11.46 -9.31 -29.87
CA LEU A 3 -10.95 -9.46 -28.48
C LEU A 3 -10.91 -10.93 -28.08
N GLY A 4 -11.94 -11.71 -28.44
CA GLY A 4 -11.98 -13.15 -28.17
C GLY A 4 -10.88 -13.92 -28.89
N MET A 5 -10.59 -13.57 -30.17
CA MET A 5 -9.49 -14.16 -30.93
C MET A 5 -8.10 -13.92 -30.28
N ARG A 6 -7.97 -12.83 -29.52
CA ARG A 6 -6.75 -12.48 -28.79
C ARG A 6 -6.77 -12.93 -27.31
N HIS A 7 -7.76 -13.73 -26.93
CA HIS A 7 -8.00 -14.16 -25.55
C HIS A 7 -8.12 -13.02 -24.55
N LEU A 8 -8.54 -11.83 -25.01
CA LEU A 8 -8.75 -10.67 -24.16
C LEU A 8 -10.19 -10.67 -23.64
N LYS A 9 -10.35 -10.53 -22.35
CA LYS A 9 -11.66 -10.33 -21.71
C LYS A 9 -12.03 -8.85 -21.79
N GLY A 10 -13.17 -8.55 -22.39
CA GLY A 10 -13.73 -7.19 -22.43
C GLY A 10 -14.89 -7.04 -21.46
N TYR A 11 -15.06 -5.87 -20.90
CA TYR A 11 -16.28 -5.50 -20.20
C TYR A 11 -17.29 -4.94 -21.21
N ILE A 12 -18.47 -5.49 -21.21
CA ILE A 12 -19.60 -5.04 -22.03
C ILE A 12 -20.66 -4.51 -21.05
N PRO A 13 -20.99 -3.20 -21.06
CA PRO A 13 -22.05 -2.67 -20.23
C PRO A 13 -23.42 -3.21 -20.67
N GLU A 14 -24.42 -3.11 -19.78
CA GLU A 14 -25.79 -3.58 -20.03
C GLU A 14 -26.41 -2.95 -21.31
N TYR A 15 -26.11 -1.67 -21.53
CA TYR A 15 -26.49 -0.90 -22.72
C TYR A 15 -25.23 -0.45 -23.48
N PRO A 16 -24.68 -1.25 -24.39
CA PRO A 16 -23.41 -0.94 -25.04
C PRO A 16 -23.50 0.09 -26.17
N VAL A 17 -24.69 0.60 -26.45
CA VAL A 17 -24.99 1.57 -27.52
C VAL A 17 -25.71 2.77 -26.92
N GLY A 18 -25.41 3.97 -27.43
CA GLY A 18 -26.03 5.21 -26.95
C GLY A 18 -25.62 6.42 -27.78
N THR A 19 -26.12 7.58 -27.43
CA THR A 19 -25.67 8.86 -27.97
C THR A 19 -24.19 9.10 -27.60
N ALA A 20 -23.53 10.05 -28.24
CA ALA A 20 -22.14 10.40 -27.96
C ALA A 20 -21.94 10.79 -26.48
N GLU A 21 -22.90 11.52 -25.92
CA GLU A 21 -22.88 11.95 -24.51
C GLU A 21 -23.02 10.77 -23.55
N GLU A 22 -23.91 9.82 -23.84
CA GLU A 22 -24.10 8.62 -23.02
C GLU A 22 -22.85 7.74 -23.05
N VAL A 23 -22.26 7.54 -24.22
CA VAL A 23 -21.00 6.77 -24.36
C VAL A 23 -19.85 7.46 -23.63
N ALA A 24 -19.73 8.77 -23.76
CA ALA A 24 -18.70 9.55 -23.04
C ALA A 24 -18.87 9.41 -21.52
N LYS A 25 -20.10 9.41 -21.01
CA LYS A 25 -20.38 9.17 -19.59
C LYS A 25 -19.98 7.76 -19.18
N MET A 26 -20.35 6.73 -19.94
CA MET A 26 -19.97 5.34 -19.65
C MET A 26 -18.45 5.17 -19.56
N ILE A 27 -17.71 5.78 -20.49
CA ILE A 27 -16.23 5.75 -20.45
C ILE A 27 -15.71 6.44 -19.20
N LYS A 28 -16.23 7.62 -18.86
CA LYS A 28 -15.82 8.37 -17.68
C LYS A 28 -16.09 7.60 -16.38
N ASP A 29 -17.23 6.92 -16.30
CA ASP A 29 -17.60 6.11 -15.12
C ASP A 29 -16.74 4.83 -15.02
N PHE A 30 -16.23 4.32 -16.14
CA PHE A 30 -15.37 3.14 -16.18
C PHE A 30 -13.88 3.45 -15.87
N VAL A 31 -13.41 4.66 -16.13
CA VAL A 31 -11.99 5.04 -15.90
C VAL A 31 -11.50 4.75 -14.48
N PRO A 32 -12.23 5.07 -13.39
CA PRO A 32 -11.81 4.71 -12.04
C PRO A 32 -11.64 3.20 -11.84
N VAL A 33 -12.55 2.40 -12.40
CA VAL A 33 -12.48 0.93 -12.34
C VAL A 33 -11.23 0.41 -13.05
N ALA A 34 -10.96 0.91 -14.26
CA ALA A 34 -9.77 0.53 -15.02
C ALA A 34 -8.47 0.90 -14.28
N ARG A 35 -8.42 2.10 -13.71
CA ARG A 35 -7.28 2.56 -12.89
C ARG A 35 -7.06 1.66 -11.67
N THR A 36 -8.12 1.29 -10.96
CA THR A 36 -8.06 0.38 -9.81
C THR A 36 -7.50 -0.98 -10.21
N ILE A 37 -7.98 -1.57 -11.31
CA ILE A 37 -7.50 -2.86 -11.81
C ILE A 37 -6.01 -2.79 -12.18
N ILE A 38 -5.59 -1.71 -12.84
CA ILE A 38 -4.18 -1.51 -13.19
C ILE A 38 -3.34 -1.32 -11.93
N GLY A 39 -3.80 -0.54 -10.96
CA GLY A 39 -3.11 -0.33 -9.68
C GLY A 39 -2.94 -1.62 -8.88
N LEU A 40 -3.95 -2.48 -8.85
CA LEU A 40 -3.88 -3.77 -8.14
C LEU A 40 -2.82 -4.70 -8.73
N LYS A 41 -2.61 -4.70 -10.03
CA LYS A 41 -1.59 -5.55 -10.69
C LYS A 41 -0.15 -5.20 -10.32
N GLY A 42 0.10 -4.01 -9.81
CA GLY A 42 1.42 -3.59 -9.34
C GLY A 42 1.54 -3.59 -7.82
N LEU A 43 0.47 -3.97 -7.12
CA LEU A 43 0.43 -3.93 -5.67
C LEU A 43 1.20 -5.10 -5.08
N LYS A 44 2.07 -4.81 -4.11
CA LYS A 44 2.77 -5.80 -3.30
C LYS A 44 2.39 -5.62 -1.84
N ILE A 45 2.09 -6.72 -1.16
CA ILE A 45 1.85 -6.78 0.28
C ILE A 45 3.05 -7.45 0.93
N ILE A 46 3.65 -6.80 1.92
CA ILE A 46 4.69 -7.41 2.76
C ILE A 46 4.04 -7.91 4.05
N THR A 47 4.38 -9.14 4.43
CA THR A 47 4.00 -9.73 5.71
C THR A 47 5.26 -10.16 6.46
N PHE A 48 5.24 -10.06 7.79
CA PHE A 48 6.32 -10.51 8.65
C PHE A 48 5.84 -11.61 9.57
N GLY A 49 6.65 -12.68 9.64
CA GLY A 49 6.44 -13.84 10.50
C GLY A 49 5.30 -14.74 10.07
N PRO A 50 5.26 -15.98 10.60
CA PRO A 50 4.05 -16.76 10.56
C PRO A 50 3.02 -16.16 11.53
N ARG A 51 1.73 -16.29 11.20
CA ARG A 51 0.67 -15.97 12.15
C ARG A 51 0.88 -16.71 13.48
N PRO A 52 0.41 -16.20 14.63
CA PRO A 52 0.35 -16.95 15.86
C PRO A 52 -0.48 -18.24 15.70
N GLN A 53 -0.12 -19.30 16.41
CA GLN A 53 -0.55 -20.69 16.16
C GLN A 53 -2.06 -20.83 15.97
N ASP A 54 -2.94 -20.39 16.75
CA ASP A 54 -4.38 -20.63 16.64
C ASP A 54 -5.17 -19.51 15.93
N PHE A 55 -4.47 -18.53 15.35
CA PHE A 55 -5.09 -17.38 14.69
C PHE A 55 -5.34 -17.63 13.20
N PHE A 56 -6.14 -18.61 12.84
CA PHE A 56 -6.48 -18.91 11.45
C PHE A 56 -7.14 -17.74 10.72
N ALA A 57 -7.85 -16.88 11.44
CA ALA A 57 -8.46 -15.68 10.87
C ALA A 57 -7.45 -14.65 10.33
N CYS A 58 -6.18 -14.74 10.76
CA CYS A 58 -5.10 -13.88 10.25
C CYS A 58 -4.52 -14.37 8.91
N ASN A 59 -4.99 -15.49 8.37
CA ASN A 59 -4.59 -15.93 7.05
C ASN A 59 -5.27 -15.07 5.98
N ALA A 60 -4.48 -14.38 5.17
CA ALA A 60 -5.00 -13.70 4.00
C ALA A 60 -5.47 -14.73 2.93
N PRO A 61 -6.51 -14.44 2.14
CA PRO A 61 -6.93 -15.27 1.02
C PRO A 61 -5.96 -15.13 -0.16
N ILE A 62 -4.75 -15.66 -0.02
CA ILE A 62 -3.61 -15.49 -0.95
C ILE A 62 -4.02 -15.76 -2.38
N LYS A 63 -4.77 -16.84 -2.62
CA LYS A 63 -5.24 -17.17 -3.97
C LYS A 63 -6.08 -16.04 -4.59
N GLY A 64 -7.01 -15.47 -3.84
CA GLY A 64 -7.84 -14.37 -4.32
C GLY A 64 -7.03 -13.10 -4.61
N LEU A 65 -6.00 -12.83 -3.82
CA LEU A 65 -5.10 -11.70 -4.04
C LEU A 65 -4.26 -11.90 -5.30
N TYR A 66 -3.70 -13.09 -5.53
CA TYR A 66 -2.98 -13.41 -6.77
C TYR A 66 -3.87 -13.34 -8.01
N GLU A 67 -5.14 -13.75 -7.91
CA GLU A 67 -6.11 -13.62 -9.02
C GLU A 67 -6.38 -12.15 -9.39
N LEU A 68 -6.25 -11.24 -8.43
CA LEU A 68 -6.32 -9.79 -8.65
C LEU A 68 -4.99 -9.19 -9.16
N GLY A 69 -3.92 -9.97 -9.19
CA GLY A 69 -2.58 -9.53 -9.59
C GLY A 69 -1.79 -8.87 -8.47
N VAL A 70 -2.22 -9.04 -7.21
CA VAL A 70 -1.49 -8.57 -6.02
C VAL A 70 -0.44 -9.60 -5.65
N GLU A 71 0.79 -9.15 -5.43
CA GLU A 71 1.89 -10.00 -4.94
C GLU A 71 1.97 -9.96 -3.42
N ILE A 72 2.35 -11.09 -2.82
CA ILE A 72 2.59 -11.19 -1.38
C ILE A 72 4.03 -11.62 -1.18
N GLU A 73 4.78 -10.84 -0.40
CA GLU A 73 6.14 -11.12 0.00
C GLU A 73 6.15 -11.45 1.49
N GLU A 74 6.51 -12.70 1.80
CA GLU A 74 6.57 -13.19 3.18
C GLU A 74 8.01 -13.08 3.69
N ASN A 75 8.20 -12.37 4.79
CA ASN A 75 9.50 -12.15 5.44
C ASN A 75 9.45 -12.69 6.88
N SER A 76 10.59 -13.03 7.44
CA SER A 76 10.66 -13.48 8.83
C SER A 76 10.66 -12.31 9.81
N GLU A 77 10.17 -12.53 11.03
CA GLU A 77 10.29 -11.56 12.13
C GLU A 77 11.76 -11.34 12.50
N LEU A 78 12.63 -12.31 12.23
CA LEU A 78 14.08 -12.17 12.48
C LEU A 78 14.71 -11.16 11.52
N ASP A 79 14.32 -11.17 10.25
CA ASP A 79 14.81 -10.19 9.27
C ASP A 79 14.38 -8.78 9.66
N LEU A 80 13.13 -8.63 10.09
CA LEU A 80 12.63 -7.36 10.61
C LEU A 80 13.39 -6.90 11.86
N LEU A 81 13.71 -7.82 12.79
CA LEU A 81 14.48 -7.50 13.98
C LEU A 81 15.92 -7.07 13.64
N VAL A 82 16.54 -7.69 12.65
CA VAL A 82 17.89 -7.29 12.18
C VAL A 82 17.83 -5.90 11.58
N ALA A 83 16.91 -5.63 10.67
CA ALA A 83 16.73 -4.31 10.08
C ALA A 83 16.41 -3.24 11.14
N TYR A 84 15.56 -3.56 12.13
CA TYR A 84 15.28 -2.66 13.25
C TYR A 84 16.54 -2.27 14.04
N LYS A 85 17.44 -3.21 14.30
CA LYS A 85 18.71 -2.93 15.02
C LYS A 85 19.66 -2.08 14.19
N GLU A 86 19.65 -2.21 12.87
CA GLU A 86 20.45 -1.36 11.98
C GLU A 86 20.05 0.12 12.06
N HIS A 87 18.79 0.40 12.39
CA HIS A 87 18.24 1.75 12.56
C HIS A 87 18.38 2.31 13.99
N GLU A 88 19.10 1.64 14.92
CA GLU A 88 19.19 2.05 16.34
C GLU A 88 19.71 3.49 16.53
N ASN A 89 20.63 3.93 15.67
CA ASN A 89 21.22 5.26 15.70
C ASN A 89 20.93 6.07 14.41
N ASP A 90 19.82 5.81 13.77
CA ASP A 90 19.44 6.54 12.57
C ASP A 90 19.23 8.04 12.88
N PRO A 91 19.88 8.95 12.15
CA PRO A 91 19.79 10.38 12.41
C PRO A 91 18.39 10.97 12.17
N ARG A 92 17.52 10.25 11.45
CA ARG A 92 16.14 10.67 11.19
C ARG A 92 15.20 10.46 12.39
N ILE A 93 15.59 9.65 13.39
CA ILE A 93 14.73 9.30 14.54
C ILE A 93 14.24 10.55 15.26
N ASP A 94 15.12 11.53 15.49
CA ASP A 94 14.74 12.73 16.24
C ASP A 94 13.72 13.59 15.49
N ALA A 95 13.78 13.63 14.16
CA ALA A 95 12.79 14.32 13.33
C ALA A 95 11.42 13.64 13.40
N VAL A 96 11.39 12.31 13.29
CA VAL A 96 10.14 11.51 13.41
C VAL A 96 9.55 11.64 14.83
N CYS A 97 10.37 11.60 15.87
CA CYS A 97 9.91 11.83 17.24
C CYS A 97 9.24 13.20 17.41
N LYS A 98 9.79 14.23 16.79
CA LYS A 98 9.21 15.58 16.83
C LYS A 98 7.84 15.62 16.13
N GLU A 99 7.73 15.01 14.96
CA GLU A 99 6.48 14.89 14.23
C GLU A 99 5.41 14.14 15.05
N MET A 100 5.78 13.00 15.65
CA MET A 100 4.89 12.24 16.54
C MET A 100 4.42 13.10 17.74
N ALA A 101 5.31 13.89 18.33
CA ALA A 101 4.96 14.76 19.45
C ALA A 101 3.95 15.85 19.05
N GLU A 102 4.12 16.44 17.88
CA GLU A 102 3.19 17.43 17.32
C GLU A 102 1.80 16.84 17.07
N GLU A 103 1.73 15.62 16.53
CA GLU A 103 0.48 14.93 16.25
C GLU A 103 -0.26 14.44 17.50
N MET A 104 0.48 13.89 18.48
CA MET A 104 -0.14 13.37 19.71
C MET A 104 -0.66 14.48 20.63
N GLY A 105 -0.05 15.66 20.58
CA GLY A 105 -0.38 16.79 21.43
C GLY A 105 0.18 16.68 22.86
N GLU A 106 0.00 17.75 23.64
CA GLU A 106 0.53 17.86 25.00
C GLU A 106 0.03 16.73 25.93
N GLY A 107 0.96 16.20 26.74
CA GLY A 107 0.67 15.20 27.78
C GLY A 107 0.46 13.77 27.29
N LYS A 108 0.57 13.51 26.00
CA LYS A 108 0.43 12.15 25.41
C LYS A 108 1.74 11.59 24.84
N TYR A 109 2.80 12.36 24.86
CA TYR A 109 4.09 11.96 24.33
C TYR A 109 4.94 11.26 25.38
N TYR A 110 5.45 10.08 25.03
CA TYR A 110 6.32 9.26 25.86
C TYR A 110 7.70 9.10 25.17
N PRO A 111 8.75 9.84 25.59
CA PRO A 111 10.01 9.94 24.85
C PRO A 111 10.64 8.58 24.50
N ASP A 112 10.78 7.68 25.49
CA ASP A 112 11.42 6.37 25.28
C ASP A 112 10.59 5.45 24.34
N LEU A 113 9.27 5.52 24.43
CA LEU A 113 8.40 4.75 23.57
C LEU A 113 8.39 5.33 22.15
N SER A 114 8.29 6.66 22.05
CA SER A 114 8.28 7.36 20.77
C SER A 114 9.58 7.14 19.99
N ARG A 115 10.73 7.12 20.66
CA ARG A 115 12.01 6.82 20.02
C ARG A 115 12.03 5.42 19.41
N ARG A 116 11.53 4.41 20.13
CA ARG A 116 11.44 3.03 19.61
C ARG A 116 10.43 2.91 18.47
N MET A 117 9.33 3.63 18.57
CA MET A 117 8.33 3.67 17.51
C MET A 117 8.87 4.36 16.25
N ALA A 118 9.58 5.48 16.39
CA ALA A 118 10.23 6.17 15.29
C ALA A 118 11.29 5.30 14.60
N GLN A 119 12.10 4.59 15.37
CA GLN A 119 13.05 3.61 14.84
C GLN A 119 12.31 2.51 14.04
N PHE A 120 11.21 1.99 14.57
CA PHE A 120 10.42 0.96 13.90
C PHE A 120 9.74 1.48 12.61
N GLU A 121 9.21 2.70 12.66
CA GLU A 121 8.62 3.36 11.48
C GLU A 121 9.64 3.52 10.36
N LEU A 122 10.83 4.05 10.66
CA LEU A 122 11.91 4.19 9.69
C LEU A 122 12.33 2.84 9.11
N THR A 123 12.41 1.81 9.95
CA THR A 123 12.71 0.44 9.48
C THR A 123 11.70 -0.05 8.47
N LEU A 124 10.40 0.16 8.73
CA LEU A 124 9.35 -0.27 7.82
C LEU A 124 9.30 0.55 6.53
N LEU A 125 9.56 1.87 6.62
CA LEU A 125 9.61 2.75 5.45
C LEU A 125 10.77 2.36 4.51
N ASP A 126 11.97 2.18 5.07
CA ASP A 126 13.14 1.78 4.28
C ASP A 126 12.98 0.37 3.72
N TRP A 127 12.33 -0.54 4.46
CA TRP A 127 11.97 -1.87 3.94
C TRP A 127 11.02 -1.76 2.75
N ALA A 128 9.97 -0.95 2.87
CA ALA A 128 9.01 -0.73 1.80
C ALA A 128 9.66 -0.14 0.54
N GLU A 129 10.60 0.79 0.71
CA GLU A 129 11.35 1.39 -0.40
C GLU A 129 12.25 0.37 -1.08
N GLN A 130 13.04 -0.41 -0.32
CA GLN A 130 13.93 -1.45 -0.85
C GLN A 130 13.17 -2.51 -1.64
N HIS A 131 12.00 -2.90 -1.17
CA HIS A 131 11.17 -3.94 -1.79
C HIS A 131 10.15 -3.36 -2.79
N LYS A 132 10.21 -2.06 -3.08
CA LYS A 132 9.32 -1.35 -4.03
C LYS A 132 7.85 -1.56 -3.72
N VAL A 133 7.50 -1.46 -2.44
CA VAL A 133 6.12 -1.55 -1.97
C VAL A 133 5.50 -0.17 -2.01
N PRO A 134 4.34 0.02 -2.64
CA PRO A 134 3.65 1.29 -2.59
C PRO A 134 3.35 1.68 -1.14
N ALA A 135 3.80 2.85 -0.70
CA ALA A 135 3.64 3.34 0.68
C ALA A 135 2.17 3.43 1.16
N SER A 136 1.22 3.40 0.24
CA SER A 136 -0.22 3.44 0.51
C SER A 136 -0.78 2.22 1.28
N MET A 137 0.01 1.16 1.47
CA MET A 137 -0.42 -0.05 2.19
C MET A 137 -0.20 0.01 3.71
N TRP A 138 0.53 0.99 4.20
CA TRP A 138 0.76 1.17 5.63
C TRP A 138 -0.31 2.09 6.22
N HIS A 139 -1.25 1.52 6.94
CA HIS A 139 -2.15 2.28 7.79
C HIS A 139 -1.41 2.69 9.08
N SER A 140 -0.45 3.60 8.93
CA SER A 140 -0.04 4.42 10.05
C SER A 140 -0.90 5.68 10.04
N PRO A 141 -1.47 6.10 11.15
CA PRO A 141 -2.17 7.40 11.26
C PRO A 141 -1.28 8.59 10.89
N THR A 142 0.04 8.41 10.92
CA THR A 142 1.08 9.41 10.62
C THR A 142 1.32 9.63 9.12
N ASN A 143 0.71 8.86 8.24
CA ASN A 143 0.98 8.92 6.78
C ASN A 143 0.07 9.87 5.98
N ALA A 144 -0.53 10.89 6.60
CA ALA A 144 -1.23 11.93 5.86
C ALA A 144 -0.33 12.65 4.82
N GLY A 145 1.00 12.70 5.06
CA GLY A 145 1.98 13.29 4.15
C GLY A 145 2.36 12.39 2.96
N LEU A 146 2.41 11.07 3.13
CA LEU A 146 2.76 10.13 2.06
C LEU A 146 1.62 9.90 1.06
N HIS A 147 0.37 10.11 1.48
CA HIS A 147 -0.77 10.12 0.55
C HIS A 147 -0.67 11.22 -0.52
N SER A 148 0.02 12.33 -0.25
CA SER A 148 0.19 13.40 -1.23
C SER A 148 1.21 13.06 -2.32
N GLN A 149 2.25 12.29 -2.02
CA GLN A 149 3.27 11.87 -3.01
C GLN A 149 2.75 10.75 -3.91
N ALA A 150 2.12 9.72 -3.36
CA ALA A 150 1.56 8.63 -4.16
C ALA A 150 0.45 9.11 -5.12
N SER A 151 -0.32 10.15 -4.74
CA SER A 151 -1.32 10.75 -5.63
C SER A 151 -0.70 11.65 -6.69
N SER A 152 0.47 12.26 -6.45
CA SER A 152 1.19 13.08 -7.44
C SER A 152 1.86 12.22 -8.50
N ASP A 153 2.42 11.07 -8.12
CA ASP A 153 3.08 10.16 -9.06
C ASP A 153 2.07 9.46 -10.01
N LEU A 154 0.83 9.23 -9.55
CA LEU A 154 -0.26 8.75 -10.40
C LEU A 154 -0.81 9.82 -11.36
N SER A 155 -0.63 11.11 -11.05
CA SER A 155 -1.06 12.22 -11.92
C SER A 155 -0.06 12.54 -13.05
N HIS A 156 1.20 12.11 -12.93
CA HIS A 156 2.23 12.29 -13.96
C HIS A 156 2.36 11.10 -14.92
N ALA A 157 1.58 10.05 -14.75
CA ALA A 157 1.53 8.86 -15.63
C ALA A 157 0.39 8.91 -16.66
N THR A 158 -0.12 10.11 -16.99
CA THR A 158 -1.10 10.33 -18.08
C THR A 158 -0.46 10.96 -19.29
#